data_29d62023906ba20d27053c5fa935c834
#
_entry.id   29d62023906ba20d27053c5fa935c834
#
_cell.length_a   1.000
_cell.length_b   1.000
_cell.length_c   1.000
_cell.angle_alpha   90.00
_cell.angle_beta   90.00
_cell.angle_gamma   90.00
#
_symmetry.space_group_name_H-M   'P 1'
#
loop_
_entity.id
_entity.type
_entity.pdbx_description
1 polymer ?
#
loop_
_entity_poly.entity_id
_entity_poly.type
_entity_poly.pdbx_seq_one_letter_code
_entity_poly.pdbx_strand_id
1 'polypeptide(L)'
;MKVRVHGRRRHYRTVDFDARTNEVVLIEQRKLPHHFELTRTRTVQQTARAITNMTVRGAGAIGATAAFGLAQAASAFTGKTEPAFARHLLRAYDTLAASRPTAVDLVNAMNEVRAAMTGDYTIAQQQRLALQAARQFADDDVAHCQAIGRHGVKLIKNGMRVLTHCNAGWLAFVDVGSATAPLYAAQAKGKSFHVFCDETRPRSQGAALTAWELAQQGVSHEVIADNAAGHLMQRGEIDLVIVGSDRTLGRTGEVTNKIGTYTKAVLAARHRIPFYVAIPLSTIDWNLKSGLEIPIEEREDEEVLSAWGLDVRGQFRQVRVANPASAARNPAFDVTPPELITGIITPKGIFGPKELWRERKRPVSYTHLRAHET
;
A
#
# COMPACT_ATOMS: atom_id res chain seq x y z
N MET A 1 -11.02 -3.63 7.19
CA MET A 1 -11.61 -2.40 7.82
C MET A 1 -13.12 -2.34 7.59
N LYS A 2 -13.85 -1.54 8.38
CA LYS A 2 -15.32 -1.46 8.26
C LYS A 2 -15.73 -0.31 7.34
N VAL A 3 -16.55 -0.61 6.32
CA VAL A 3 -17.10 0.38 5.38
C VAL A 3 -18.61 0.45 5.55
N ARG A 4 -19.17 1.65 5.51
CA ARG A 4 -20.62 1.87 5.51
C ARG A 4 -21.14 1.78 4.07
N VAL A 5 -21.90 0.73 3.76
CA VAL A 5 -22.55 0.51 2.46
C VAL A 5 -24.03 0.35 2.68
N HIS A 6 -24.85 1.15 1.99
CA HIS A 6 -26.34 1.15 2.16
C HIS A 6 -26.78 1.19 3.64
N GLY A 7 -26.17 2.09 4.43
CA GLY A 7 -26.48 2.29 5.84
C GLY A 7 -25.94 1.23 6.81
N ARG A 8 -25.37 0.13 6.33
CA ARG A 8 -24.81 -0.96 7.15
C ARG A 8 -23.29 -0.93 7.14
N ARG A 9 -22.66 -1.13 8.30
CA ARG A 9 -21.22 -1.33 8.44
C ARG A 9 -20.87 -2.79 8.21
N ARG A 10 -19.98 -3.05 7.21
CA ARG A 10 -19.44 -4.38 6.90
C ARG A 10 -17.92 -4.32 6.84
N HIS A 11 -17.27 -5.42 7.23
CA HIS A 11 -15.82 -5.57 7.06
C HIS A 11 -15.51 -5.93 5.61
N TYR A 12 -14.49 -5.26 5.05
CA TYR A 12 -13.96 -5.55 3.72
C TYR A 12 -12.44 -5.59 3.80
N ARG A 13 -11.85 -6.53 3.09
CA ARG A 13 -10.44 -6.51 2.70
C ARG A 13 -10.30 -5.81 1.36
N THR A 14 -9.18 -5.14 1.13
CA THR A 14 -8.87 -4.50 -0.16
C THR A 14 -8.75 -5.54 -1.27
N VAL A 15 -8.16 -6.68 -0.91
CA VAL A 15 -7.99 -7.86 -1.76
C VAL A 15 -8.47 -9.09 -1.01
N ASP A 16 -9.27 -9.91 -1.66
CA ASP A 16 -9.77 -11.17 -1.14
C ASP A 16 -9.86 -12.22 -2.26
N PHE A 17 -10.14 -13.47 -1.93
CA PHE A 17 -10.27 -14.56 -2.88
C PHE A 17 -11.49 -15.43 -2.60
N ASP A 18 -12.38 -15.52 -3.56
CA ASP A 18 -13.51 -16.44 -3.53
C ASP A 18 -13.12 -17.79 -4.16
N ALA A 19 -12.81 -18.76 -3.29
CA ALA A 19 -12.38 -20.10 -3.73
C ALA A 19 -13.48 -20.91 -4.44
N ARG A 20 -14.77 -20.56 -4.24
CA ARG A 20 -15.89 -21.27 -4.89
C ARG A 20 -15.99 -20.90 -6.36
N THR A 21 -15.69 -19.66 -6.71
CA THR A 21 -15.75 -19.14 -8.07
C THR A 21 -14.38 -18.96 -8.72
N ASN A 22 -13.29 -19.21 -7.96
CA ASN A 22 -11.91 -18.97 -8.38
C ASN A 22 -11.68 -17.51 -8.80
N GLU A 23 -12.24 -16.55 -8.07
CA GLU A 23 -12.18 -15.12 -8.39
C GLU A 23 -11.34 -14.35 -7.37
N VAL A 24 -10.48 -13.47 -7.86
CA VAL A 24 -9.87 -12.44 -7.02
C VAL A 24 -10.88 -11.30 -6.86
N VAL A 25 -11.15 -10.89 -5.63
CA VAL A 25 -12.12 -9.85 -5.29
C VAL A 25 -11.35 -8.61 -4.84
N LEU A 26 -11.60 -7.48 -5.49
CA LEU A 26 -10.86 -6.23 -5.29
C LEU A 26 -11.83 -5.09 -4.98
N ILE A 27 -11.43 -4.14 -4.14
CA ILE A 27 -12.08 -2.84 -4.07
C ILE A 27 -11.68 -2.04 -5.31
N GLU A 28 -12.65 -1.50 -6.04
CA GLU A 28 -12.43 -0.66 -7.22
C GLU A 28 -11.97 0.75 -6.80
N GLN A 29 -10.66 0.91 -6.60
CA GLN A 29 -10.10 2.14 -6.04
C GLN A 29 -10.20 3.35 -6.97
N ARG A 30 -10.34 3.14 -8.29
CA ARG A 30 -10.44 4.24 -9.27
C ARG A 30 -11.74 5.02 -9.14
N LYS A 31 -12.79 4.41 -8.55
CA LYS A 31 -14.09 5.05 -8.35
C LYS A 31 -14.24 5.73 -6.99
N LEU A 32 -13.29 5.48 -6.07
CA LEU A 32 -13.26 6.18 -4.78
C LEU A 32 -12.83 7.64 -4.97
N PRO A 33 -13.32 8.55 -4.14
CA PRO A 33 -14.18 8.39 -2.96
C PRO A 33 -15.69 8.32 -3.29
N HIS A 34 -16.07 8.43 -4.55
CA HIS A 34 -17.44 8.69 -4.98
C HIS A 34 -18.32 7.43 -4.99
N HIS A 35 -17.76 6.29 -5.42
CA HIS A 35 -18.47 5.03 -5.51
C HIS A 35 -17.66 3.91 -4.89
N PHE A 36 -18.24 3.21 -3.91
CA PHE A 36 -17.65 1.99 -3.35
C PHE A 36 -18.20 0.77 -4.09
N GLU A 37 -17.35 0.09 -4.83
CA GLU A 37 -17.69 -1.08 -5.62
C GLU A 37 -16.63 -2.18 -5.46
N LEU A 38 -17.04 -3.43 -5.67
CA LEU A 38 -16.13 -4.57 -5.74
C LEU A 38 -15.99 -5.03 -7.19
N THR A 39 -14.76 -5.19 -7.64
CA THR A 39 -14.40 -5.80 -8.91
C THR A 39 -13.98 -7.25 -8.69
N ARG A 40 -14.45 -8.17 -9.54
CA ARG A 40 -14.09 -9.58 -9.51
C ARG A 40 -13.35 -9.94 -10.79
N THR A 41 -12.17 -10.54 -10.64
CA THR A 41 -11.37 -11.00 -11.77
C THR A 41 -11.39 -12.52 -11.84
N ARG A 42 -11.69 -13.08 -13.03
CA ARG A 42 -11.89 -14.52 -13.26
C ARG A 42 -10.71 -15.18 -13.96
N THR A 43 -9.80 -14.37 -14.48
CA THR A 43 -8.61 -14.84 -15.19
C THR A 43 -7.38 -14.06 -14.79
N VAL A 44 -6.21 -14.69 -14.96
CA VAL A 44 -4.91 -14.03 -14.69
C VAL A 44 -4.75 -12.72 -15.47
N GLN A 45 -5.20 -12.70 -16.72
CA GLN A 45 -5.15 -11.50 -17.56
C GLN A 45 -6.00 -10.35 -16.99
N GLN A 46 -7.20 -10.67 -16.47
CA GLN A 46 -8.03 -9.68 -15.79
C GLN A 46 -7.38 -9.21 -14.48
N THR A 47 -6.76 -10.13 -13.72
CA THR A 47 -6.04 -9.80 -12.47
C THR A 47 -4.83 -8.92 -12.76
N ALA A 48 -4.02 -9.26 -13.76
CA ALA A 48 -2.89 -8.42 -14.19
C ALA A 48 -3.37 -7.03 -14.66
N ARG A 49 -4.46 -6.98 -15.45
CA ARG A 49 -5.05 -5.71 -15.90
C ARG A 49 -5.55 -4.85 -14.73
N ALA A 50 -6.10 -5.47 -13.68
CA ALA A 50 -6.54 -4.74 -12.49
C ALA A 50 -5.38 -4.08 -11.74
N ILE A 51 -4.17 -4.66 -11.80
CA ILE A 51 -2.93 -4.05 -11.28
C ILE A 51 -2.47 -2.93 -12.22
N THR A 52 -2.37 -3.19 -13.52
CA THR A 52 -1.88 -2.21 -14.51
C THR A 52 -2.72 -0.94 -14.54
N ASN A 53 -4.05 -1.07 -14.56
CA ASN A 53 -4.98 0.05 -14.64
C ASN A 53 -5.34 0.67 -13.29
N MET A 54 -4.69 0.19 -12.20
CA MET A 54 -4.87 0.67 -10.83
C MET A 54 -6.30 0.52 -10.26
N THR A 55 -7.05 -0.49 -10.68
CA THR A 55 -8.21 -0.99 -9.91
C THR A 55 -7.76 -1.28 -8.48
N VAL A 56 -6.57 -1.86 -8.32
CA VAL A 56 -5.84 -2.03 -7.07
C VAL A 56 -4.45 -1.40 -7.17
N ARG A 57 -3.97 -0.75 -6.10
CA ARG A 57 -2.65 -0.11 -6.02
C ARG A 57 -2.14 -0.17 -4.56
N GLY A 58 -0.85 0.10 -4.38
CA GLY A 58 -0.14 0.01 -3.09
C GLY A 58 0.56 -1.34 -2.94
N ALA A 59 1.71 -1.34 -2.26
CA ALA A 59 2.65 -2.45 -2.24
C ALA A 59 2.01 -3.78 -1.77
N GLY A 60 1.44 -3.82 -0.55
CA GLY A 60 0.83 -5.03 -0.01
C GLY A 60 -0.40 -5.49 -0.79
N ALA A 61 -1.27 -4.55 -1.22
CA ALA A 61 -2.46 -4.90 -2.01
C ALA A 61 -2.09 -5.48 -3.38
N ILE A 62 -1.06 -4.94 -4.06
CA ILE A 62 -0.56 -5.48 -5.33
C ILE A 62 0.07 -6.86 -5.11
N GLY A 63 0.88 -7.03 -4.06
CA GLY A 63 1.48 -8.32 -3.70
C GLY A 63 0.43 -9.40 -3.47
N ALA A 64 -0.56 -9.14 -2.62
CA ALA A 64 -1.66 -10.07 -2.37
C ALA A 64 -2.48 -10.37 -3.63
N THR A 65 -2.73 -9.35 -4.48
CA THR A 65 -3.43 -9.53 -5.76
C THR A 65 -2.66 -10.47 -6.69
N ALA A 66 -1.34 -10.33 -6.78
CA ALA A 66 -0.50 -11.20 -7.61
C ALA A 66 -0.39 -12.61 -7.04
N ALA A 67 -0.28 -12.75 -5.70
CA ALA A 67 -0.31 -14.06 -5.04
C ALA A 67 -1.61 -14.81 -5.35
N PHE A 68 -2.76 -14.17 -5.16
CA PHE A 68 -4.06 -14.75 -5.51
C PHE A 68 -4.21 -14.99 -7.02
N GLY A 69 -3.66 -14.10 -7.88
CA GLY A 69 -3.66 -14.28 -9.32
C GLY A 69 -2.88 -15.52 -9.76
N LEU A 70 -1.74 -15.80 -9.12
CA LEU A 70 -0.97 -17.03 -9.39
C LEU A 70 -1.68 -18.28 -8.85
N ALA A 71 -2.29 -18.21 -7.66
CA ALA A 71 -3.12 -19.29 -7.12
C ALA A 71 -4.38 -19.52 -7.97
N GLN A 72 -4.99 -18.47 -8.52
CA GLN A 72 -6.09 -18.54 -9.49
C GLN A 72 -5.68 -19.31 -10.74
N ALA A 73 -4.47 -19.02 -11.28
CA ALA A 73 -3.93 -19.76 -12.42
C ALA A 73 -3.72 -21.24 -12.09
N ALA A 74 -3.11 -21.52 -10.93
CA ALA A 74 -2.91 -22.89 -10.49
C ALA A 74 -4.24 -23.67 -10.44
N SER A 75 -5.25 -23.09 -9.79
CA SER A 75 -6.58 -23.70 -9.63
C SER A 75 -7.34 -23.86 -10.96
N ALA A 76 -7.10 -23.00 -11.94
CA ALA A 76 -7.74 -23.06 -13.24
C ALA A 76 -7.15 -24.13 -14.18
N PHE A 77 -6.00 -24.73 -13.84
CA PHE A 77 -5.37 -25.75 -14.67
C PHE A 77 -6.12 -27.09 -14.59
N THR A 78 -6.51 -27.61 -15.74
CA THR A 78 -7.23 -28.90 -15.88
C THR A 78 -6.41 -29.99 -16.57
N GLY A 79 -5.16 -29.67 -16.97
CA GLY A 79 -4.27 -30.64 -17.59
C GLY A 79 -3.77 -31.70 -16.60
N LYS A 80 -3.11 -32.78 -17.15
CA LYS A 80 -2.73 -33.95 -16.37
C LYS A 80 -1.23 -34.12 -16.16
N THR A 81 -0.39 -33.28 -16.76
CA THR A 81 1.07 -33.49 -16.74
C THR A 81 1.78 -32.33 -16.06
N GLU A 82 2.77 -32.64 -15.21
CA GLU A 82 3.61 -31.68 -14.52
C GLU A 82 4.29 -30.65 -15.46
N PRO A 83 4.88 -31.07 -16.62
CA PRO A 83 5.47 -30.10 -17.54
C PRO A 83 4.46 -29.11 -18.14
N ALA A 84 3.20 -29.53 -18.34
CA ALA A 84 2.16 -28.65 -18.84
C ALA A 84 1.69 -27.67 -17.73
N PHE A 85 1.59 -28.14 -16.49
CA PHE A 85 1.29 -27.32 -15.32
C PHE A 85 2.38 -26.25 -15.09
N ALA A 86 3.65 -26.66 -15.10
CA ALA A 86 4.78 -25.74 -14.93
C ALA A 86 4.80 -24.64 -15.99
N ARG A 87 4.60 -25.00 -17.29
CA ARG A 87 4.50 -24.00 -18.37
C ARG A 87 3.29 -23.07 -18.21
N HIS A 88 2.16 -23.59 -17.71
CA HIS A 88 0.97 -22.78 -17.44
C HIS A 88 1.24 -21.74 -16.34
N LEU A 89 1.86 -22.17 -15.23
CA LEU A 89 2.23 -21.28 -14.13
C LEU A 89 3.29 -20.25 -14.52
N LEU A 90 4.27 -20.62 -15.34
CA LEU A 90 5.28 -19.68 -15.81
C LEU A 90 4.64 -18.56 -16.64
N ARG A 91 3.74 -18.88 -17.58
CA ARG A 91 3.02 -17.87 -18.35
C ARG A 91 2.16 -16.96 -17.46
N ALA A 92 1.53 -17.52 -16.42
CA ALA A 92 0.76 -16.71 -15.46
C ALA A 92 1.66 -15.78 -14.66
N TYR A 93 2.80 -16.30 -14.19
CA TYR A 93 3.81 -15.50 -13.48
C TYR A 93 4.31 -14.34 -14.34
N ASP A 94 4.71 -14.61 -15.59
CA ASP A 94 5.21 -13.57 -16.51
C ASP A 94 4.15 -12.51 -16.81
N THR A 95 2.89 -12.92 -16.98
CA THR A 95 1.76 -11.99 -17.18
C THR A 95 1.55 -11.07 -15.99
N LEU A 96 1.61 -11.59 -14.76
CA LEU A 96 1.47 -10.80 -13.54
C LEU A 96 2.70 -9.92 -13.31
N ALA A 97 3.92 -10.44 -13.50
CA ALA A 97 5.15 -9.68 -13.33
C ALA A 97 5.22 -8.47 -14.27
N ALA A 98 4.77 -8.63 -15.52
CA ALA A 98 4.72 -7.55 -16.50
C ALA A 98 3.69 -6.45 -16.16
N SER A 99 2.74 -6.70 -15.24
CA SER A 99 1.70 -5.72 -14.89
C SER A 99 2.24 -4.49 -14.14
N ARG A 100 3.29 -4.65 -13.32
CA ARG A 100 4.03 -3.58 -12.62
C ARG A 100 5.49 -3.98 -12.38
N PRO A 101 6.40 -3.81 -13.36
CA PRO A 101 7.79 -4.28 -13.27
C PRO A 101 8.60 -3.69 -12.11
N THR A 102 8.22 -2.52 -11.61
CA THR A 102 8.90 -1.84 -10.48
C THR A 102 8.42 -2.27 -9.10
N ALA A 103 7.32 -3.04 -9.01
CA ALA A 103 6.70 -3.43 -7.75
C ALA A 103 7.39 -4.67 -7.16
N VAL A 104 8.24 -4.46 -6.15
CA VAL A 104 9.01 -5.53 -5.48
C VAL A 104 8.09 -6.53 -4.78
N ASP A 105 7.07 -6.06 -4.07
CA ASP A 105 6.12 -6.90 -3.34
C ASP A 105 5.36 -7.89 -4.24
N LEU A 106 5.07 -7.50 -5.49
CA LEU A 106 4.41 -8.36 -6.46
C LEU A 106 5.25 -9.62 -6.76
N VAL A 107 6.54 -9.41 -7.02
CA VAL A 107 7.48 -10.49 -7.33
C VAL A 107 7.72 -11.37 -6.10
N ASN A 108 7.91 -10.75 -4.93
CA ASN A 108 8.12 -11.46 -3.67
C ASN A 108 6.92 -12.36 -3.34
N ALA A 109 5.70 -11.84 -3.42
CA ALA A 109 4.47 -12.60 -3.16
C ALA A 109 4.32 -13.82 -4.08
N MET A 110 4.56 -13.64 -5.39
CA MET A 110 4.51 -14.75 -6.34
C MET A 110 5.60 -15.78 -6.10
N ASN A 111 6.81 -15.37 -5.69
CA ASN A 111 7.90 -16.27 -5.35
C ASN A 111 7.58 -17.10 -4.10
N GLU A 112 6.93 -16.53 -3.09
CA GLU A 112 6.44 -17.28 -1.92
C GLU A 112 5.42 -18.34 -2.32
N VAL A 113 4.45 -18.02 -3.17
CA VAL A 113 3.48 -18.98 -3.70
C VAL A 113 4.18 -20.09 -4.49
N ARG A 114 5.17 -19.76 -5.34
CA ARG A 114 5.93 -20.74 -6.08
C ARG A 114 6.76 -21.67 -5.17
N ALA A 115 7.41 -21.09 -4.17
CA ALA A 115 8.21 -21.86 -3.21
C ALA A 115 7.35 -22.89 -2.45
N ALA A 116 6.12 -22.53 -2.09
CA ALA A 116 5.20 -23.44 -1.41
C ALA A 116 4.78 -24.64 -2.27
N MET A 117 4.85 -24.52 -3.60
CA MET A 117 4.54 -25.61 -4.53
C MET A 117 5.75 -26.51 -4.85
N THR A 118 6.95 -26.16 -4.37
CA THR A 118 8.18 -26.92 -4.65
C THR A 118 8.25 -28.17 -3.78
N GLY A 119 8.40 -29.34 -4.39
CA GLY A 119 8.49 -30.63 -3.71
C GLY A 119 7.87 -31.74 -4.53
N ASP A 120 7.83 -32.95 -3.98
CA ASP A 120 7.19 -34.12 -4.59
C ASP A 120 5.68 -34.09 -4.32
N TYR A 121 4.98 -33.21 -5.04
CA TYR A 121 3.55 -32.99 -4.89
C TYR A 121 2.81 -33.28 -6.21
N THR A 122 1.63 -33.88 -6.11
CA THR A 122 0.69 -33.95 -7.24
C THR A 122 0.18 -32.57 -7.62
N ILE A 123 -0.27 -32.38 -8.87
CA ILE A 123 -0.86 -31.11 -9.34
C ILE A 123 -1.97 -30.62 -8.39
N ALA A 124 -2.84 -31.52 -7.95
CA ALA A 124 -3.92 -31.18 -7.01
C ALA A 124 -3.40 -30.71 -5.63
N GLN A 125 -2.27 -31.22 -5.17
CA GLN A 125 -1.61 -30.75 -3.95
C GLN A 125 -0.99 -29.37 -4.18
N GLN A 126 -0.27 -29.16 -5.29
CA GLN A 126 0.31 -27.88 -5.65
C GLN A 126 -0.75 -26.78 -5.78
N GLN A 127 -1.91 -27.06 -6.38
CA GLN A 127 -3.04 -26.14 -6.47
C GLN A 127 -3.54 -25.69 -5.07
N ARG A 128 -3.65 -26.64 -4.12
CA ARG A 128 -4.03 -26.31 -2.73
C ARG A 128 -2.97 -25.50 -2.02
N LEU A 129 -1.70 -25.89 -2.17
CA LEU A 129 -0.56 -25.18 -1.57
C LEU A 129 -0.43 -23.76 -2.11
N ALA A 130 -0.66 -23.54 -3.41
CA ALA A 130 -0.67 -22.21 -4.00
C ALA A 130 -1.71 -21.29 -3.36
N LEU A 131 -2.95 -21.77 -3.19
CA LEU A 131 -4.00 -20.98 -2.55
C LEU A 131 -3.73 -20.76 -1.06
N GLN A 132 -3.20 -21.76 -0.37
CA GLN A 132 -2.83 -21.63 1.04
C GLN A 132 -1.72 -20.59 1.22
N ALA A 133 -0.69 -20.60 0.39
CA ALA A 133 0.40 -19.65 0.44
C ALA A 133 -0.07 -18.21 0.10
N ALA A 134 -0.95 -18.05 -0.89
CA ALA A 134 -1.51 -16.75 -1.22
C ALA A 134 -2.37 -16.17 -0.07
N ARG A 135 -3.14 -17.02 0.62
CA ARG A 135 -3.88 -16.61 1.83
C ARG A 135 -2.95 -16.23 2.97
N GLN A 136 -1.92 -17.04 3.21
CA GLN A 136 -0.93 -16.76 4.24
C GLN A 136 -0.23 -15.42 3.99
N PHE A 137 0.19 -15.13 2.76
CA PHE A 137 0.77 -13.83 2.39
C PHE A 137 -0.18 -12.68 2.71
N ALA A 138 -1.46 -12.80 2.37
CA ALA A 138 -2.46 -11.78 2.66
C ALA A 138 -2.70 -11.61 4.17
N ASP A 139 -2.71 -12.70 4.94
CA ASP A 139 -2.89 -12.65 6.39
C ASP A 139 -1.63 -12.09 7.10
N ASP A 140 -0.44 -12.40 6.60
CA ASP A 140 0.83 -11.82 7.09
C ASP A 140 0.90 -10.32 6.84
N ASP A 141 0.42 -9.84 5.68
CA ASP A 141 0.31 -8.40 5.39
C ASP A 141 -0.55 -7.70 6.45
N VAL A 142 -1.72 -8.26 6.78
CA VAL A 142 -2.60 -7.73 7.83
C VAL A 142 -1.91 -7.75 9.20
N ALA A 143 -1.23 -8.84 9.55
CA ALA A 143 -0.54 -8.98 10.82
C ALA A 143 0.63 -7.97 10.95
N HIS A 144 1.36 -7.73 9.86
CA HIS A 144 2.40 -6.71 9.78
C HIS A 144 1.83 -5.31 10.02
N CYS A 145 0.74 -4.96 9.34
CA CYS A 145 0.07 -3.67 9.51
C CYS A 145 -0.44 -3.46 10.94
N GLN A 146 -1.01 -4.49 11.56
CA GLN A 146 -1.44 -4.45 12.96
C GLN A 146 -0.25 -4.25 13.91
N ALA A 147 0.90 -4.90 13.67
CA ALA A 147 2.10 -4.73 14.46
C ALA A 147 2.67 -3.31 14.35
N ILE A 148 2.69 -2.73 13.14
CA ILE A 148 3.05 -1.33 12.90
C ILE A 148 2.16 -0.40 13.75
N GLY A 149 0.85 -0.65 13.77
CA GLY A 149 -0.10 0.10 14.59
C GLY A 149 0.23 0.01 16.08
N ARG A 150 0.53 -1.21 16.60
CA ARG A 150 0.93 -1.41 18.00
C ARG A 150 2.21 -0.67 18.37
N HIS A 151 3.20 -0.66 17.50
CA HIS A 151 4.47 0.06 17.76
C HIS A 151 4.32 1.56 17.60
N GLY A 152 3.59 2.02 16.58
CA GLY A 152 3.44 3.43 16.25
C GLY A 152 2.47 4.20 17.14
N VAL A 153 1.50 3.53 17.80
CA VAL A 153 0.46 4.20 18.62
C VAL A 153 1.03 5.09 19.72
N LYS A 154 2.23 4.80 20.23
CA LYS A 154 2.90 5.61 21.26
C LYS A 154 3.33 6.98 20.77
N LEU A 155 3.48 7.17 19.46
CA LEU A 155 3.84 8.44 18.84
C LEU A 155 2.67 9.41 18.81
N ILE A 156 1.43 8.93 18.81
CA ILE A 156 0.22 9.75 18.76
C ILE A 156 -0.20 10.12 20.19
N LYS A 157 -0.33 11.41 20.45
CA LYS A 157 -0.81 11.98 21.73
C LYS A 157 -2.14 12.69 21.51
N ASN A 158 -2.89 12.93 22.60
CA ASN A 158 -4.11 13.74 22.53
C ASN A 158 -3.79 15.17 22.07
N GLY A 159 -4.65 15.71 21.22
CA GLY A 159 -4.53 17.05 20.65
C GLY A 159 -3.53 17.18 19.50
N MET A 160 -2.79 16.10 19.14
CA MET A 160 -1.83 16.17 18.04
C MET A 160 -2.51 16.36 16.68
N ARG A 161 -1.80 17.06 15.81
CA ARG A 161 -2.12 17.25 14.40
C ARG A 161 -1.06 16.55 13.55
N VAL A 162 -1.49 15.52 12.85
CA VAL A 162 -0.63 14.62 12.09
C VAL A 162 -0.78 14.90 10.61
N LEU A 163 0.33 15.10 9.90
CA LEU A 163 0.35 15.18 8.44
C LEU A 163 0.63 13.79 7.86
N THR A 164 -0.09 13.42 6.81
CA THR A 164 0.23 12.26 5.98
C THR A 164 0.18 12.61 4.49
N HIS A 165 0.93 11.87 3.69
CA HIS A 165 1.06 12.09 2.24
C HIS A 165 0.81 10.80 1.47
N CYS A 166 0.12 10.86 0.34
CA CYS A 166 -0.32 9.73 -0.45
C CYS A 166 -1.35 8.83 0.28
N ASN A 167 -1.43 7.58 -0.09
CA ASN A 167 -2.22 6.58 0.60
C ASN A 167 -1.35 5.38 0.95
N ALA A 168 -1.01 5.26 2.22
CA ALA A 168 -0.45 4.08 2.84
C ALA A 168 -1.39 3.57 3.95
N GLY A 169 -2.68 3.69 3.71
CA GLY A 169 -3.77 3.15 4.48
C GLY A 169 -4.14 1.73 4.05
N TRP A 170 -5.27 1.24 4.55
CA TRP A 170 -5.70 -0.14 4.30
C TRP A 170 -6.00 -0.43 2.82
N LEU A 171 -6.34 0.57 1.99
CA LEU A 171 -6.49 0.41 0.54
C LEU A 171 -5.15 0.12 -0.18
N ALA A 172 -4.00 0.41 0.44
CA ALA A 172 -2.69 0.09 -0.10
C ALA A 172 -2.16 -1.28 0.32
N PHE A 173 -2.86 -1.95 1.22
CA PHE A 173 -2.56 -3.24 1.84
C PHE A 173 -3.78 -4.15 1.76
N VAL A 174 -3.73 -5.30 2.41
CA VAL A 174 -4.91 -6.17 2.49
C VAL A 174 -5.93 -5.62 3.48
N ASP A 175 -5.44 -5.14 4.64
CA ASP A 175 -6.26 -4.47 5.67
C ASP A 175 -5.37 -3.60 6.58
N VAL A 176 -5.96 -2.70 7.37
CA VAL A 176 -5.33 -1.83 8.38
C VAL A 176 -4.42 -0.74 7.79
N GLY A 177 -3.53 -1.06 6.85
CA GLY A 177 -2.54 -0.11 6.30
C GLY A 177 -1.29 0.04 7.15
N SER A 178 -0.29 0.78 6.66
CA SER A 178 0.96 1.03 7.37
C SER A 178 1.00 2.41 8.04
N ALA A 179 0.95 3.51 7.28
CA ALA A 179 0.99 4.86 7.84
C ALA A 179 -0.27 5.20 8.65
N THR A 180 -1.42 4.65 8.30
CA THR A 180 -2.68 4.86 9.03
C THR A 180 -2.86 3.91 10.22
N ALA A 181 -2.12 2.81 10.29
CA ALA A 181 -2.22 1.85 11.40
C ALA A 181 -2.01 2.47 12.78
N PRO A 182 -0.99 3.32 13.02
CA PRO A 182 -0.83 4.04 14.28
C PRO A 182 -2.02 4.93 14.62
N LEU A 183 -2.64 5.55 13.62
CA LEU A 183 -3.81 6.42 13.78
C LEU A 183 -5.03 5.61 14.24
N TYR A 184 -5.33 4.51 13.56
CA TYR A 184 -6.43 3.62 13.95
C TYR A 184 -6.21 2.98 15.32
N ALA A 185 -4.98 2.60 15.64
CA ALA A 185 -4.63 2.08 16.97
C ALA A 185 -4.76 3.16 18.06
N ALA A 186 -4.45 4.41 17.76
CA ALA A 186 -4.63 5.54 18.68
C ALA A 186 -6.13 5.84 18.91
N GLN A 187 -6.92 5.87 17.85
CA GLN A 187 -8.37 6.05 17.93
C GLN A 187 -9.04 4.93 18.73
N ALA A 188 -8.65 3.66 18.51
CA ALA A 188 -9.15 2.53 19.28
C ALA A 188 -8.83 2.62 20.78
N LYS A 189 -7.79 3.36 21.16
CA LYS A 189 -7.42 3.70 22.54
C LYS A 189 -8.10 4.98 23.07
N GLY A 190 -9.05 5.54 22.33
CA GLY A 190 -9.78 6.74 22.72
C GLY A 190 -8.96 8.04 22.63
N LYS A 191 -7.82 8.05 21.93
CA LYS A 191 -7.04 9.27 21.74
C LYS A 191 -7.74 10.23 20.76
N SER A 192 -7.76 11.52 21.09
CA SER A 192 -8.25 12.59 20.21
C SER A 192 -7.06 13.20 19.47
N PHE A 193 -7.12 13.28 18.16
CA PHE A 193 -6.11 13.87 17.28
C PHE A 193 -6.76 14.27 15.96
N HIS A 194 -6.05 15.06 15.16
CA HIS A 194 -6.50 15.50 13.83
C HIS A 194 -5.48 15.10 12.76
N VAL A 195 -5.94 14.80 11.54
CA VAL A 195 -5.08 14.37 10.43
C VAL A 195 -5.21 15.33 9.25
N PHE A 196 -4.12 15.97 8.85
CA PHE A 196 -4.02 16.63 7.57
C PHE A 196 -3.61 15.62 6.49
N CYS A 197 -4.41 15.52 5.45
CA CYS A 197 -4.14 14.66 4.28
C CYS A 197 -3.68 15.57 3.14
N ASP A 198 -2.41 15.53 2.75
CA ASP A 198 -2.00 16.11 1.47
C ASP A 198 -2.88 15.53 0.37
N GLU A 199 -3.41 16.36 -0.53
CA GLU A 199 -4.21 15.87 -1.67
C GLU A 199 -3.44 14.86 -2.54
N THR A 200 -2.12 15.03 -2.63
CA THR A 200 -1.17 14.16 -3.35
C THR A 200 -1.41 14.14 -4.86
N ARG A 201 -1.20 15.30 -5.49
CA ARG A 201 -1.17 15.37 -6.96
C ARG A 201 -0.04 14.47 -7.52
N PRO A 202 -0.17 13.93 -8.78
CA PRO A 202 -1.26 14.20 -9.73
C PRO A 202 -2.52 13.33 -9.51
N ARG A 203 -2.43 12.14 -8.88
CA ARG A 203 -3.55 11.19 -8.78
C ARG A 203 -4.47 11.39 -7.58
N SER A 204 -4.16 12.32 -6.70
CA SER A 204 -4.97 12.71 -5.53
C SER A 204 -5.24 11.55 -4.56
N GLN A 205 -4.26 10.63 -4.34
CA GLN A 205 -4.43 9.48 -3.46
C GLN A 205 -4.72 9.88 -2.01
N GLY A 206 -4.18 11.02 -1.53
CA GLY A 206 -4.49 11.54 -0.21
C GLY A 206 -5.93 12.01 -0.11
N ALA A 207 -6.39 12.82 -1.08
CA ALA A 207 -7.75 13.33 -1.11
C ALA A 207 -8.79 12.24 -1.40
N ALA A 208 -8.51 11.36 -2.37
CA ALA A 208 -9.48 10.37 -2.84
C ALA A 208 -9.50 9.10 -1.97
N LEU A 209 -8.38 8.67 -1.42
CA LEU A 209 -8.28 7.38 -0.74
C LEU A 209 -8.05 7.54 0.77
N THR A 210 -7.01 8.26 1.20
CA THR A 210 -6.70 8.39 2.63
C THR A 210 -7.80 9.13 3.38
N ALA A 211 -8.28 10.25 2.87
CA ALA A 211 -9.39 10.99 3.47
C ALA A 211 -10.68 10.14 3.54
N TRP A 212 -10.96 9.38 2.47
CA TRP A 212 -12.10 8.46 2.46
C TRP A 212 -11.97 7.36 3.52
N GLU A 213 -10.78 6.76 3.66
CA GLU A 213 -10.53 5.76 4.71
C GLU A 213 -10.77 6.33 6.12
N LEU A 214 -10.19 7.51 6.39
CA LEU A 214 -10.32 8.18 7.69
C LEU A 214 -11.78 8.53 7.97
N ALA A 215 -12.53 9.00 6.97
CA ALA A 215 -13.98 9.26 7.08
C ALA A 215 -14.75 7.97 7.43
N GLN A 216 -14.45 6.83 6.78
CA GLN A 216 -15.10 5.55 7.06
C GLN A 216 -14.84 5.07 8.51
N GLN A 217 -13.68 5.41 9.07
CA GLN A 217 -13.33 5.04 10.45
C GLN A 217 -13.73 6.12 11.48
N GLY A 218 -14.19 7.30 11.05
CA GLY A 218 -14.58 8.40 11.92
C GLY A 218 -13.39 9.14 12.55
N VAL A 219 -12.22 9.13 11.89
CA VAL A 219 -11.05 9.91 12.31
C VAL A 219 -11.22 11.33 11.83
N SER A 220 -10.98 12.31 12.72
CA SER A 220 -10.99 13.74 12.37
C SER A 220 -9.87 14.05 11.37
N HIS A 221 -10.22 14.64 10.23
CA HIS A 221 -9.26 14.94 9.18
C HIS A 221 -9.70 16.07 8.27
N GLU A 222 -8.73 16.66 7.58
CA GLU A 222 -8.91 17.65 6.51
C GLU A 222 -7.99 17.31 5.33
N VAL A 223 -8.45 17.61 4.13
CA VAL A 223 -7.62 17.57 2.91
C VAL A 223 -7.01 18.94 2.71
N ILE A 224 -5.71 18.94 2.41
CA ILE A 224 -4.97 20.18 2.11
C ILE A 224 -4.28 20.06 0.75
N ALA A 225 -4.05 21.20 0.10
CA ALA A 225 -3.19 21.24 -1.08
C ALA A 225 -1.76 20.82 -0.70
N ASP A 226 -1.05 20.12 -1.58
CA ASP A 226 0.30 19.59 -1.30
C ASP A 226 1.28 20.67 -0.81
N ASN A 227 1.16 21.89 -1.32
CA ASN A 227 2.02 23.00 -0.92
C ASN A 227 1.61 23.65 0.40
N ALA A 228 0.39 23.42 0.90
CA ALA A 228 -0.08 24.01 2.16
C ALA A 228 0.64 23.42 3.38
N ALA A 229 1.16 22.20 3.28
CA ALA A 229 1.88 21.54 4.38
C ALA A 229 3.01 22.41 4.96
N GLY A 230 3.81 23.05 4.10
CA GLY A 230 4.90 23.94 4.55
C GLY A 230 4.41 25.16 5.32
N HIS A 231 3.28 25.76 4.91
CA HIS A 231 2.66 26.88 5.63
C HIS A 231 2.16 26.43 7.02
N LEU A 232 1.47 25.31 7.10
CA LEU A 232 0.98 24.78 8.38
C LEU A 232 2.13 24.41 9.32
N MET A 233 3.23 23.84 8.81
CA MET A 233 4.44 23.58 9.59
C MET A 233 5.05 24.87 10.14
N GLN A 234 5.14 25.93 9.32
CA GLN A 234 5.66 27.24 9.71
C GLN A 234 4.82 27.87 10.81
N ARG A 235 3.51 27.67 10.80
CA ARG A 235 2.58 28.15 11.82
C ARG A 235 2.55 27.29 13.08
N GLY A 236 3.31 26.18 13.12
CA GLY A 236 3.28 25.24 14.24
C GLY A 236 1.95 24.47 14.33
N GLU A 237 1.28 24.25 13.20
CA GLU A 237 0.00 23.53 13.13
C GLU A 237 0.16 22.05 12.78
N ILE A 238 1.38 21.54 12.63
CA ILE A 238 1.70 20.13 12.42
C ILE A 238 2.69 19.67 13.50
N ASP A 239 2.33 18.61 14.21
CA ASP A 239 3.12 18.10 15.33
C ASP A 239 3.90 16.83 14.96
N LEU A 240 3.51 16.13 13.88
CA LEU A 240 4.06 14.85 13.47
C LEU A 240 3.76 14.59 11.99
N VAL A 241 4.72 14.04 11.27
CA VAL A 241 4.51 13.50 9.92
C VAL A 241 4.66 11.99 9.95
N ILE A 242 3.67 11.26 9.38
CA ILE A 242 3.74 9.82 9.18
C ILE A 242 3.38 9.51 7.73
N VAL A 243 4.28 8.86 7.00
CA VAL A 243 4.09 8.44 5.60
C VAL A 243 4.38 6.95 5.43
N GLY A 244 3.99 6.39 4.30
CA GLY A 244 4.40 5.05 3.87
C GLY A 244 5.71 5.07 3.08
N SER A 245 5.99 3.95 2.41
CA SER A 245 7.10 3.82 1.47
C SER A 245 6.74 2.84 0.37
N ASP A 246 7.12 3.16 -0.86
CA ASP A 246 7.08 2.21 -1.97
C ASP A 246 8.33 1.30 -1.97
N ARG A 247 9.47 1.82 -1.46
CA ARG A 247 10.70 1.04 -1.23
C ARG A 247 11.56 1.72 -0.17
N THR A 248 12.09 0.95 0.75
CA THR A 248 13.04 1.41 1.77
C THR A 248 14.33 0.60 1.66
N LEU A 249 15.47 1.28 1.60
CA LEU A 249 16.76 0.58 1.55
C LEU A 249 17.18 0.14 2.96
N GLY A 250 17.30 -1.16 3.16
CA GLY A 250 17.69 -1.71 4.45
C GLY A 250 19.13 -1.39 4.86
N ARG A 251 20.01 -1.11 3.89
CA ARG A 251 21.43 -0.77 4.13
C ARG A 251 21.63 0.67 4.59
N THR A 252 20.96 1.59 3.94
CA THR A 252 21.20 3.04 4.09
C THR A 252 20.08 3.73 4.84
N GLY A 253 18.87 3.15 4.83
CA GLY A 253 17.68 3.76 5.41
C GLY A 253 17.03 4.83 4.53
N GLU A 254 17.48 4.98 3.28
CA GLU A 254 16.82 5.85 2.30
C GLU A 254 15.44 5.32 1.96
N VAL A 255 14.49 6.23 1.76
CA VAL A 255 13.09 5.90 1.52
C VAL A 255 12.62 6.48 0.19
N THR A 256 12.15 5.62 -0.70
CA THR A 256 11.43 6.05 -1.91
C THR A 256 9.94 5.99 -1.64
N ASN A 257 9.25 7.10 -1.86
CA ASN A 257 7.81 7.19 -1.71
C ASN A 257 7.22 8.17 -2.74
N LYS A 258 5.91 8.30 -2.75
CA LYS A 258 5.18 9.18 -3.66
C LYS A 258 5.81 10.56 -3.73
N ILE A 259 5.97 11.07 -4.98
CA ILE A 259 6.50 12.42 -5.26
C ILE A 259 5.90 13.45 -4.29
N GLY A 260 6.75 14.29 -3.71
CA GLY A 260 6.41 15.26 -2.67
C GLY A 260 6.79 14.83 -1.24
N THR A 261 7.14 13.56 -1.02
CA THR A 261 7.58 13.05 0.30
C THR A 261 8.88 13.69 0.72
N TYR A 262 9.86 13.79 -0.16
CA TYR A 262 11.13 14.47 0.11
C TYR A 262 10.92 15.94 0.51
N THR A 263 10.06 16.66 -0.20
CA THR A 263 9.72 18.06 0.14
C THR A 263 9.17 18.18 1.56
N LYS A 264 8.26 17.26 1.97
CA LYS A 264 7.70 17.23 3.33
C LYS A 264 8.76 16.92 4.38
N ALA A 265 9.69 15.99 4.08
CA ALA A 265 10.78 15.65 4.99
C ALA A 265 11.74 16.82 5.22
N VAL A 266 12.11 17.56 4.15
CA VAL A 266 12.93 18.77 4.24
C VAL A 266 12.26 19.83 5.09
N LEU A 267 10.96 20.10 4.86
CA LEU A 267 10.19 21.09 5.61
C LEU A 267 10.00 20.65 7.08
N ALA A 268 9.73 19.37 7.34
CA ALA A 268 9.64 18.83 8.69
C ALA A 268 10.96 19.03 9.45
N ALA A 269 12.10 18.70 8.83
CA ALA A 269 13.41 18.92 9.42
C ALA A 269 13.67 20.42 9.71
N ARG A 270 13.33 21.32 8.77
CA ARG A 270 13.45 22.78 8.95
C ARG A 270 12.68 23.28 10.17
N HIS A 271 11.50 22.70 10.43
CA HIS A 271 10.61 23.09 11.53
C HIS A 271 10.74 22.19 12.76
N ARG A 272 11.71 21.24 12.79
CA ARG A 272 11.95 20.29 13.90
C ARG A 272 10.73 19.42 14.23
N ILE A 273 9.96 19.09 13.21
CA ILE A 273 8.81 18.20 13.31
C ILE A 273 9.28 16.77 13.06
N PRO A 274 8.96 15.79 13.94
CA PRO A 274 9.34 14.40 13.72
C PRO A 274 8.70 13.83 12.46
N PHE A 275 9.53 13.15 11.64
CA PHE A 275 9.13 12.53 10.39
C PHE A 275 9.33 11.02 10.47
N TYR A 276 8.24 10.25 10.44
CA TYR A 276 8.28 8.80 10.53
C TYR A 276 7.79 8.15 9.23
N VAL A 277 8.41 7.01 8.91
CA VAL A 277 8.03 6.17 7.78
C VAL A 277 7.52 4.83 8.30
N ALA A 278 6.31 4.43 7.94
CA ALA A 278 5.69 3.18 8.39
C ALA A 278 5.64 2.15 7.26
N ILE A 279 6.29 1.01 7.45
CA ILE A 279 6.50 0.02 6.39
C ILE A 279 6.32 -1.42 6.88
N PRO A 280 5.73 -2.33 6.07
CA PRO A 280 5.90 -3.76 6.24
C PRO A 280 7.34 -4.18 5.86
N LEU A 281 7.70 -5.42 6.18
CA LEU A 281 9.05 -5.91 5.88
C LEU A 281 9.25 -6.17 4.37
N SER A 282 8.18 -6.42 3.64
CA SER A 282 8.17 -6.72 2.21
C SER A 282 8.64 -5.55 1.34
N THR A 283 8.47 -4.30 1.81
CA THR A 283 8.95 -3.10 1.09
C THR A 283 10.43 -2.80 1.29
N ILE A 284 11.13 -3.58 2.14
CA ILE A 284 12.55 -3.36 2.39
C ILE A 284 13.39 -4.04 1.31
N ASP A 285 14.17 -3.24 0.59
CA ASP A 285 15.20 -3.71 -0.34
C ASP A 285 16.53 -3.87 0.42
N TRP A 286 16.99 -5.11 0.52
CA TRP A 286 18.24 -5.44 1.23
C TRP A 286 19.48 -5.43 0.31
N ASN A 287 19.31 -5.27 -1.00
CA ASN A 287 20.36 -5.45 -2.00
C ASN A 287 20.96 -4.12 -2.45
N LEU A 288 20.11 -3.13 -2.78
CA LEU A 288 20.57 -1.83 -3.26
C LEU A 288 21.40 -1.10 -2.21
N LYS A 289 22.39 -0.34 -2.68
CA LYS A 289 23.36 0.37 -1.85
C LYS A 289 23.12 1.87 -1.79
N SER A 290 22.34 2.42 -2.70
CA SER A 290 22.03 3.85 -2.79
C SER A 290 20.61 4.07 -3.32
N GLY A 291 19.91 5.05 -2.80
CA GLY A 291 18.62 5.50 -3.30
C GLY A 291 18.68 6.01 -4.74
N LEU A 292 19.84 6.48 -5.20
CA LEU A 292 20.05 6.92 -6.58
C LEU A 292 20.03 5.74 -7.59
N GLU A 293 20.21 4.50 -7.12
CA GLU A 293 20.09 3.30 -7.95
C GLU A 293 18.63 2.87 -8.17
N ILE A 294 17.67 3.45 -7.43
CA ILE A 294 16.27 3.10 -7.55
C ILE A 294 15.72 3.71 -8.84
N PRO A 295 15.21 2.90 -9.77
CA PRO A 295 14.57 3.42 -10.98
C PRO A 295 13.27 4.15 -10.60
N ILE A 296 13.22 5.45 -10.88
CA ILE A 296 12.02 6.27 -10.68
C ILE A 296 11.14 6.16 -11.93
N GLU A 297 9.91 5.65 -11.72
CA GLU A 297 8.91 5.54 -12.76
C GLU A 297 8.51 6.93 -13.26
N GLU A 298 8.67 7.21 -14.54
CA GLU A 298 8.08 8.36 -15.22
C GLU A 298 6.71 7.91 -15.75
N ARG A 299 5.65 8.62 -15.39
CA ARG A 299 4.26 8.24 -15.69
C ARG A 299 3.67 9.11 -16.77
N GLU A 300 2.47 8.74 -17.23
CA GLU A 300 1.76 9.47 -18.29
C GLU A 300 1.55 10.94 -17.92
N ASP A 301 1.87 11.84 -18.85
CA ASP A 301 1.69 13.29 -18.73
C ASP A 301 0.27 13.68 -18.37
N GLU A 302 -0.70 12.93 -18.90
CA GLU A 302 -2.12 13.19 -18.73
C GLU A 302 -2.56 13.14 -17.25
N GLU A 303 -1.87 12.41 -16.39
CA GLU A 303 -2.14 12.42 -14.95
C GLU A 303 -1.91 13.81 -14.33
N VAL A 304 -0.88 14.54 -14.81
CA VAL A 304 -0.55 15.90 -14.35
C VAL A 304 -1.48 16.92 -15.02
N LEU A 305 -1.74 16.73 -16.29
CA LEU A 305 -2.45 17.70 -17.14
C LEU A 305 -3.96 17.68 -16.91
N SER A 306 -4.48 16.60 -16.31
CA SER A 306 -5.91 16.40 -16.08
C SER A 306 -6.24 16.07 -14.62
N ALA A 307 -7.49 16.11 -14.26
CA ALA A 307 -8.02 15.67 -13.00
C ALA A 307 -9.29 14.81 -13.19
N TRP A 308 -9.48 13.82 -12.33
CA TRP A 308 -10.67 13.00 -12.28
C TRP A 308 -11.62 13.48 -11.18
N GLY A 309 -12.93 13.52 -11.46
CA GLY A 309 -13.93 13.89 -10.47
C GLY A 309 -15.35 13.68 -10.99
N LEU A 310 -16.34 14.01 -10.15
CA LEU A 310 -17.74 14.07 -10.54
C LEU A 310 -18.04 15.44 -11.14
N ASP A 311 -18.71 15.44 -12.29
CA ASP A 311 -19.29 16.66 -12.84
C ASP A 311 -20.58 17.05 -12.08
N VAL A 312 -21.15 18.20 -12.44
CA VAL A 312 -22.39 18.71 -11.83
C VAL A 312 -23.60 17.80 -12.01
N ARG A 313 -23.52 16.83 -12.91
CA ARG A 313 -24.54 15.81 -13.15
C ARG A 313 -24.24 14.48 -12.43
N GLY A 314 -23.18 14.44 -11.59
CA GLY A 314 -22.75 13.24 -10.87
C GLY A 314 -22.09 12.19 -11.77
N GLN A 315 -21.62 12.56 -12.97
CA GLN A 315 -20.91 11.66 -13.86
C GLN A 315 -19.40 11.74 -13.59
N PHE A 316 -18.76 10.59 -13.45
CA PHE A 316 -17.31 10.51 -13.25
C PHE A 316 -16.58 10.83 -14.56
N ARG A 317 -15.81 11.90 -14.57
CA ARG A 317 -15.12 12.40 -15.76
C ARG A 317 -13.68 12.78 -15.46
N GLN A 318 -12.87 12.69 -16.51
CA GLN A 318 -11.56 13.32 -16.58
C GLN A 318 -11.70 14.69 -17.26
N VAL A 319 -11.12 15.71 -16.66
CA VAL A 319 -11.13 17.07 -17.22
C VAL A 319 -9.69 17.60 -17.30
N ARG A 320 -9.37 18.27 -18.41
CA ARG A 320 -8.10 18.97 -18.57
C ARG A 320 -8.08 20.19 -17.65
N VAL A 321 -7.04 20.28 -16.78
CA VAL A 321 -6.88 21.40 -15.83
C VAL A 321 -5.66 22.26 -16.14
N ALA A 322 -4.77 21.78 -17.02
CA ALA A 322 -3.59 22.51 -17.45
C ALA A 322 -3.79 23.14 -18.83
N ASN A 323 -2.90 24.11 -19.18
CA ASN A 323 -2.88 24.72 -20.51
C ASN A 323 -2.82 23.63 -21.60
N PRO A 324 -3.69 23.69 -22.64
CA PRO A 324 -3.74 22.67 -23.69
C PRO A 324 -2.42 22.47 -24.45
N ALA A 325 -1.60 23.53 -24.60
CA ALA A 325 -0.32 23.48 -25.32
C ALA A 325 0.87 23.02 -24.45
N SER A 326 0.68 22.80 -23.14
CA SER A 326 1.77 22.40 -22.26
C SER A 326 1.99 20.90 -22.25
N ALA A 327 3.25 20.47 -22.30
CA ALA A 327 3.70 19.14 -21.92
C ALA A 327 3.84 19.05 -20.38
N ALA A 328 3.99 17.84 -19.85
CA ALA A 328 4.26 17.63 -18.44
C ALA A 328 5.44 16.67 -18.22
N ARG A 329 5.99 16.69 -17.00
CA ARG A 329 6.85 15.64 -16.46
C ARG A 329 6.19 15.08 -15.22
N ASN A 330 6.20 13.76 -15.08
CA ASN A 330 5.45 13.08 -14.06
C ASN A 330 6.28 11.99 -13.35
N PRO A 331 7.36 12.36 -12.62
CA PRO A 331 8.08 11.39 -11.79
C PRO A 331 7.13 10.92 -10.68
N ALA A 332 6.97 9.60 -10.56
CA ALA A 332 6.01 9.02 -9.62
C ALA A 332 6.47 9.11 -8.16
N PHE A 333 7.78 9.11 -7.93
CA PHE A 333 8.39 8.99 -6.62
C PHE A 333 9.56 9.95 -6.45
N ASP A 334 9.92 10.22 -5.20
CA ASP A 334 11.18 10.85 -4.81
C ASP A 334 11.90 10.02 -3.72
N VAL A 335 13.17 10.32 -3.51
CA VAL A 335 14.02 9.64 -2.52
C VAL A 335 14.28 10.57 -1.35
N THR A 336 13.89 10.15 -0.16
CA THR A 336 14.15 10.85 1.10
C THR A 336 15.41 10.25 1.74
N PRO A 337 16.46 11.05 1.99
CA PRO A 337 17.67 10.58 2.62
C PRO A 337 17.46 10.33 4.13
N PRO A 338 18.25 9.42 4.73
CA PRO A 338 18.03 8.93 6.09
C PRO A 338 18.15 10.00 7.18
N GLU A 339 18.92 11.05 6.96
CA GLU A 339 19.09 12.16 7.92
C GLU A 339 17.83 13.01 8.10
N LEU A 340 16.87 12.95 7.19
CA LEU A 340 15.58 13.63 7.29
C LEU A 340 14.50 12.75 7.98
N ILE A 341 14.81 11.51 8.30
CA ILE A 341 13.87 10.53 8.85
C ILE A 341 14.16 10.33 10.33
N THR A 342 13.21 10.64 11.19
CA THR A 342 13.31 10.46 12.65
C THR A 342 13.30 8.97 13.02
N GLY A 343 12.53 8.16 12.33
CA GLY A 343 12.46 6.72 12.57
C GLY A 343 11.58 5.99 11.59
N ILE A 344 11.80 4.67 11.48
CA ILE A 344 11.06 3.76 10.62
C ILE A 344 10.25 2.81 11.51
N ILE A 345 8.94 2.83 11.35
CA ILE A 345 8.00 1.98 12.09
C ILE A 345 7.81 0.69 11.28
N THR A 346 8.21 -0.42 11.85
CA THR A 346 8.14 -1.75 11.23
C THR A 346 7.30 -2.70 12.09
N PRO A 347 6.94 -3.89 11.61
CA PRO A 347 6.34 -4.94 12.44
C PRO A 347 7.21 -5.40 13.62
N LYS A 348 8.54 -5.13 13.58
CA LYS A 348 9.50 -5.51 14.60
C LYS A 348 9.74 -4.43 15.65
N GLY A 349 9.33 -3.20 15.40
CA GLY A 349 9.57 -2.04 16.25
C GLY A 349 9.77 -0.75 15.48
N ILE A 350 10.22 0.29 16.20
CA ILE A 350 10.63 1.58 15.61
C ILE A 350 12.15 1.64 15.68
N PHE A 351 12.78 1.88 14.56
CA PHE A 351 14.23 1.91 14.39
C PHE A 351 14.69 3.20 13.75
N GLY A 352 15.89 3.65 14.08
CA GLY A 352 16.57 4.66 13.28
C GLY A 352 16.84 4.12 11.87
N PRO A 353 16.82 4.97 10.82
CA PRO A 353 16.98 4.50 9.44
C PRO A 353 18.23 3.63 9.23
N LYS A 354 19.36 4.00 9.83
CA LYS A 354 20.64 3.28 9.73
C LYS A 354 20.69 1.99 10.57
N GLU A 355 19.71 1.76 11.43
CA GLU A 355 19.65 0.57 12.30
C GLU A 355 18.97 -0.62 11.60
N LEU A 356 18.19 -0.40 10.54
CA LEU A 356 17.46 -1.44 9.83
C LEU A 356 18.35 -2.62 9.41
N TRP A 357 19.57 -2.35 8.95
CA TRP A 357 20.50 -3.40 8.52
C TRP A 357 20.85 -4.39 9.64
N ARG A 358 20.95 -3.92 10.87
CA ARG A 358 21.24 -4.77 12.04
C ARG A 358 20.07 -5.68 12.36
N GLU A 359 18.83 -5.21 12.10
CA GLU A 359 17.60 -5.90 12.41
C GLU A 359 17.15 -6.91 11.33
N ARG A 360 17.88 -7.03 10.20
CA ARG A 360 17.50 -7.89 9.06
C ARG A 360 17.29 -9.37 9.42
N LYS A 361 18.03 -9.89 10.39
CA LYS A 361 17.95 -11.30 10.84
C LYS A 361 17.00 -11.52 12.01
N ARG A 362 16.48 -10.46 12.64
CA ARG A 362 15.60 -10.57 13.80
C ARG A 362 14.24 -11.11 13.36
N PRO A 363 13.73 -12.22 13.92
CA PRO A 363 12.41 -12.73 13.57
C PRO A 363 11.29 -11.77 14.00
N VAL A 364 10.15 -11.83 13.33
CA VAL A 364 8.93 -11.14 13.77
C VAL A 364 8.34 -11.97 14.92
N SER A 365 8.17 -11.35 16.09
CA SER A 365 7.50 -12.04 17.20
C SER A 365 5.99 -11.95 17.06
N TYR A 366 5.33 -13.05 16.74
CA TYR A 366 3.88 -13.17 16.65
C TYR A 366 3.22 -13.61 17.97
N THR A 367 3.92 -13.59 19.09
CA THR A 367 3.50 -14.17 20.39
C THR A 367 2.19 -13.62 20.95
N HIS A 368 1.59 -12.59 20.37
CA HIS A 368 0.33 -12.01 20.84
C HIS A 368 -0.86 -12.17 19.85
N LEU A 369 -0.69 -12.88 18.74
CA LEU A 369 -1.77 -13.02 17.74
C LEU A 369 -2.74 -14.19 18.04
N ARG A 370 -2.40 -15.11 18.98
CA ARG A 370 -3.23 -16.28 19.35
C ARG A 370 -4.19 -16.07 20.52
N ALA A 371 -4.29 -14.86 21.07
CA ALA A 371 -5.03 -14.62 22.32
C ALA A 371 -6.48 -14.11 22.14
N HIS A 372 -7.05 -14.08 20.95
CA HIS A 372 -8.42 -13.61 20.72
C HIS A 372 -9.29 -14.56 19.87
N GLU A 373 -8.94 -15.84 19.81
CA GLU A 373 -9.85 -16.88 19.32
C GLU A 373 -10.30 -17.74 20.51
N THR A 374 -11.16 -17.19 21.35
CA THR A 374 -12.12 -17.93 22.21
C THR A 374 -13.38 -17.10 22.35
#